data_b5acf7344494c538e78c4b2028cd866f
#
_entry.id   b5acf7344494c538e78c4b2028cd866f
#
_cell.length_a   1.000
_cell.length_b   1.000
_cell.length_c   1.000
_cell.angle_alpha   90.00
_cell.angle_beta   90.00
_cell.angle_gamma   90.00
#
_symmetry.space_group_name_H-M   'P 1'
#
loop_
_entity.id
_entity.type
_entity.pdbx_description
1 polymer ?
#
loop_
_entity_poly.entity_id
_entity_poly.type
_entity_poly.pdbx_seq_one_letter_code
_entity_poly.pdbx_strand_id
1 'polypeptide(L)'
;PVRRSGSVVTVTFRDFYLNRAHIEGTKILTNLNAGGNIKYTVQVVNGAVTFPNGRGWQYDEQKTVTQIDGGATPFVRDDVYKVEGRSRTQLNGGATLVLNTETPLVKRVVCPWFSNGILKINANSHVLFANYGAPNNGDCDNKVLLTWNNGANQRLISLP
;
A
#
# COMPACT_ATOMS: atom_id res chain seq x y z
N PRO A 1 9.28 -22.47 8.62
CA PRO A 1 9.30 -21.16 9.28
C PRO A 1 9.08 -20.06 8.26
N VAL A 2 8.32 -19.04 8.62
CA VAL A 2 7.94 -17.89 7.75
C VAL A 2 9.16 -17.15 7.18
N ARG A 3 10.33 -17.30 7.79
CA ARG A 3 11.58 -16.65 7.39
C ARG A 3 12.31 -17.33 6.24
N ARG A 4 11.92 -18.52 5.82
CA ARG A 4 12.52 -19.17 4.63
C ARG A 4 12.02 -18.51 3.36
N SER A 5 12.92 -18.30 2.41
CA SER A 5 12.56 -17.95 1.03
C SER A 5 11.58 -18.99 0.46
N GLY A 6 10.55 -18.54 -0.23
CA GLY A 6 9.47 -19.38 -0.74
C GLY A 6 8.38 -19.75 0.28
N SER A 7 8.54 -19.40 1.57
CA SER A 7 7.49 -19.65 2.56
C SER A 7 6.24 -18.80 2.26
N VAL A 8 5.07 -19.44 2.39
CA VAL A 8 3.78 -18.81 2.17
C VAL A 8 2.97 -18.85 3.45
N VAL A 9 2.39 -17.71 3.82
CA VAL A 9 1.39 -17.59 4.89
C VAL A 9 0.07 -17.18 4.26
N THR A 10 -0.96 -17.98 4.49
CA THR A 10 -2.32 -17.70 4.02
C THR A 10 -3.23 -17.49 5.21
N VAL A 11 -3.92 -16.36 5.25
CA VAL A 11 -4.93 -16.04 6.26
C VAL A 11 -6.26 -15.86 5.55
N THR A 12 -7.21 -16.71 5.83
CA THR A 12 -8.59 -16.60 5.32
C THR A 12 -9.52 -16.17 6.46
N PHE A 13 -10.22 -15.07 6.24
CA PHE A 13 -11.23 -14.57 7.16
C PHE A 13 -12.55 -15.27 6.89
N ARG A 14 -13.10 -15.91 7.95
CA ARG A 14 -14.41 -16.58 7.92
C ARG A 14 -15.20 -16.12 9.14
N ASP A 15 -16.38 -15.54 8.92
CA ASP A 15 -17.23 -14.99 9.99
C ASP A 15 -16.45 -14.09 10.96
N PHE A 16 -15.51 -13.33 10.42
CA PHE A 16 -14.63 -12.47 11.22
C PHE A 16 -15.19 -11.07 11.32
N TYR A 17 -15.31 -10.58 12.54
CA TYR A 17 -15.83 -9.25 12.84
C TYR A 17 -14.78 -8.42 13.59
N LEU A 18 -14.56 -7.18 13.13
CA LEU A 18 -13.76 -6.19 13.82
C LEU A 18 -14.57 -4.90 13.96
N ASN A 19 -14.79 -4.44 15.18
CA ASN A 19 -15.59 -3.24 15.46
C ASN A 19 -16.97 -3.24 14.74
N ARG A 20 -17.64 -4.38 14.72
CA ARG A 20 -18.92 -4.66 14.04
C ARG A 20 -18.82 -4.70 12.51
N ALA A 21 -17.68 -4.46 11.91
CA ALA A 21 -17.50 -4.68 10.47
C ALA A 21 -17.25 -6.17 10.22
N HIS A 22 -18.01 -6.77 9.31
CA HIS A 22 -17.76 -8.11 8.78
C HIS A 22 -16.64 -8.05 7.76
N ILE A 23 -15.61 -8.87 7.93
CA ILE A 23 -14.42 -8.91 7.08
C ILE A 23 -14.29 -10.29 6.47
N GLU A 24 -14.17 -10.34 5.15
CA GLU A 24 -14.02 -11.56 4.38
C GLU A 24 -12.80 -11.45 3.44
N GLY A 25 -12.41 -12.59 2.88
CA GLY A 25 -11.34 -12.69 1.90
C GLY A 25 -10.12 -13.43 2.40
N THR A 26 -9.10 -13.49 1.56
CA THR A 26 -7.87 -14.20 1.84
C THR A 26 -6.66 -13.29 1.64
N LYS A 27 -5.78 -13.21 2.64
CA LYS A 27 -4.49 -12.54 2.56
C LYS A 27 -3.39 -13.58 2.44
N ILE A 28 -2.55 -13.43 1.43
CA ILE A 28 -1.43 -14.32 1.15
C ILE A 28 -0.14 -13.50 1.22
N LEU A 29 0.79 -13.95 2.04
CA LEU A 29 2.12 -13.37 2.16
C LEU A 29 3.14 -14.41 1.71
N THR A 30 3.95 -14.08 0.70
CA THR A 30 5.01 -14.95 0.20
C THR A 30 6.36 -14.32 0.47
N ASN A 31 7.22 -15.04 1.17
CA ASN A 31 8.58 -14.63 1.44
C ASN A 31 9.45 -14.90 0.20
N LEU A 32 10.08 -13.84 -0.32
CA LEU A 32 10.99 -13.87 -1.46
C LEU A 32 12.41 -13.47 -1.10
N ASN A 33 12.78 -13.59 0.19
CA ASN A 33 14.11 -13.18 0.66
C ASN A 33 15.21 -13.86 -0.15
N ALA A 34 16.17 -13.05 -0.59
CA ALA A 34 17.34 -13.52 -1.31
C ALA A 34 18.55 -12.65 -0.94
N GLY A 35 19.72 -13.25 -0.73
CA GLY A 35 20.96 -12.50 -0.50
C GLY A 35 20.98 -11.64 0.78
N GLY A 36 20.21 -12.02 1.81
CA GLY A 36 20.15 -11.30 3.09
C GLY A 36 19.13 -10.15 3.15
N ASN A 37 18.59 -9.72 2.01
CA ASN A 37 17.60 -8.64 1.98
C ASN A 37 16.18 -9.18 2.18
N ILE A 38 15.38 -8.44 2.93
CA ILE A 38 13.95 -8.74 3.14
C ILE A 38 13.19 -8.37 1.87
N LYS A 39 12.49 -9.37 1.31
CA LYS A 39 11.57 -9.19 0.21
C LYS A 39 10.37 -10.08 0.38
N TYR A 40 9.16 -9.53 0.21
CA TYR A 40 7.94 -10.33 0.25
C TYR A 40 6.86 -9.73 -0.64
N THR A 41 5.95 -10.58 -1.09
CA THR A 41 4.71 -10.15 -1.72
C THR A 41 3.54 -10.28 -0.76
N VAL A 42 2.58 -9.37 -0.89
CA VAL A 42 1.28 -9.43 -0.23
C VAL A 42 0.22 -9.44 -1.30
N GLN A 43 -0.68 -10.40 -1.21
CA GLN A 43 -1.86 -10.47 -2.07
C GLN A 43 -3.11 -10.53 -1.18
N VAL A 44 -4.13 -9.75 -1.54
CA VAL A 44 -5.47 -9.87 -0.98
C VAL A 44 -6.40 -10.28 -2.11
N VAL A 45 -7.14 -11.36 -1.90
CA VAL A 45 -8.06 -11.93 -2.88
C VAL A 45 -9.46 -11.96 -2.28
N ASN A 46 -10.44 -11.45 -3.04
CA ASN A 46 -11.83 -11.40 -2.64
C ASN A 46 -12.03 -10.75 -1.26
N GLY A 47 -11.23 -9.74 -0.95
CA GLY A 47 -11.39 -8.95 0.27
C GLY A 47 -12.74 -8.24 0.26
N ALA A 48 -13.46 -8.27 1.38
CA ALA A 48 -14.69 -7.53 1.54
C ALA A 48 -14.81 -7.02 2.98
N VAL A 49 -15.37 -5.83 3.12
CA VAL A 49 -15.75 -5.24 4.40
C VAL A 49 -17.20 -4.78 4.31
N THR A 50 -18.03 -5.25 5.22
CA THR A 50 -19.46 -4.87 5.30
C THR A 50 -19.78 -4.37 6.69
N PHE A 51 -20.28 -3.14 6.79
CA PHE A 51 -20.76 -2.55 8.04
C PHE A 51 -22.22 -2.91 8.31
N PRO A 52 -22.71 -2.80 9.57
CA PRO A 52 -24.10 -3.10 9.94
C PRO A 52 -25.15 -2.29 9.16
N ASN A 53 -24.79 -1.13 8.64
CA ASN A 53 -25.67 -0.28 7.82
C ASN A 53 -25.68 -0.65 6.34
N GLY A 54 -25.07 -1.79 5.94
CA GLY A 54 -24.98 -2.26 4.56
C GLY A 54 -23.94 -1.54 3.70
N ARG A 55 -23.27 -0.51 4.22
CA ARG A 55 -22.13 0.11 3.54
C ARG A 55 -20.93 -0.84 3.57
N GLY A 56 -20.04 -0.68 2.61
CA GLY A 56 -18.83 -1.49 2.58
C GLY A 56 -18.11 -1.37 1.24
N TRP A 57 -17.14 -2.23 1.06
CA TRP A 57 -16.35 -2.30 -0.17
C TRP A 57 -15.79 -3.70 -0.37
N GLN A 58 -15.50 -4.00 -1.63
CA GLN A 58 -14.63 -5.12 -2.04
C GLN A 58 -13.22 -4.60 -2.27
N TYR A 59 -12.22 -5.43 -2.00
CA TYR A 59 -10.83 -5.04 -2.07
C TYR A 59 -9.95 -6.19 -2.56
N ASP A 60 -9.14 -5.91 -3.57
CA ASP A 60 -8.08 -6.78 -4.05
C ASP A 60 -6.77 -6.01 -4.07
N GLU A 61 -5.68 -6.66 -3.69
CA GLU A 61 -4.35 -6.07 -3.65
C GLU A 61 -3.29 -7.07 -4.11
N GLN A 62 -2.29 -6.57 -4.80
CA GLN A 62 -1.03 -7.26 -5.02
C GLN A 62 0.10 -6.25 -4.91
N LYS A 63 0.99 -6.45 -3.94
CA LYS A 63 2.17 -5.58 -3.76
C LYS A 63 3.41 -6.39 -3.40
N THR A 64 4.56 -5.83 -3.76
CA THR A 64 5.88 -6.29 -3.36
C THR A 64 6.52 -5.26 -2.45
N VAL A 65 7.06 -5.72 -1.34
CA VAL A 65 7.85 -4.93 -0.39
C VAL A 65 9.27 -5.44 -0.44
N THR A 66 10.24 -4.54 -0.66
CA THR A 66 11.65 -4.89 -0.76
C THR A 66 12.45 -3.96 0.14
N GLN A 67 13.26 -4.51 1.04
CA GLN A 67 14.24 -3.75 1.80
C GLN A 67 15.34 -3.27 0.86
N ILE A 68 15.60 -1.97 0.85
CA ILE A 68 16.58 -1.33 -0.03
C ILE A 68 17.76 -0.72 0.74
N ASP A 69 17.62 -0.56 2.06
CA ASP A 69 18.67 -0.11 2.96
C ASP A 69 18.42 -0.64 4.38
N GLY A 70 19.45 -0.61 5.25
CA GLY A 70 19.38 -1.07 6.64
C GLY A 70 19.67 -2.57 6.84
N GLY A 71 19.63 -3.39 5.79
CA GLY A 71 19.76 -4.84 5.90
C GLY A 71 21.11 -5.35 6.44
N ALA A 72 22.14 -4.51 6.49
CA ALA A 72 23.46 -4.84 7.02
C ALA A 72 23.58 -4.61 8.54
N THR A 73 22.57 -4.02 9.18
CA THR A 73 22.57 -3.69 10.61
C THR A 73 21.50 -4.50 11.37
N PRO A 74 21.64 -4.68 12.70
CA PRO A 74 20.59 -5.27 13.52
C PRO A 74 19.49 -4.26 13.91
N PHE A 75 19.60 -3.00 13.49
CA PHE A 75 18.71 -1.93 13.89
C PHE A 75 17.56 -1.76 12.88
N VAL A 76 16.34 -2.03 13.29
CA VAL A 76 15.14 -1.87 12.43
C VAL A 76 14.87 -0.39 12.07
N ARG A 77 15.40 0.55 12.84
CA ARG A 77 15.14 1.98 12.65
C ARG A 77 15.78 2.58 11.39
N ASP A 78 16.88 2.02 10.92
CA ASP A 78 17.58 2.44 9.70
C ASP A 78 17.07 1.73 8.43
N ASP A 79 16.13 0.81 8.60
CA ASP A 79 15.51 0.09 7.48
C ASP A 79 14.74 1.03 6.55
N VAL A 80 14.96 0.83 5.27
CA VAL A 80 14.23 1.49 4.21
C VAL A 80 13.63 0.44 3.27
N TYR A 81 12.38 0.58 2.98
CA TYR A 81 11.64 -0.31 2.09
C TYR A 81 11.10 0.44 0.88
N LYS A 82 11.11 -0.20 -0.28
CA LYS A 82 10.29 0.19 -1.41
C LYS A 82 9.04 -0.69 -1.50
N VAL A 83 7.94 -0.06 -1.87
CA VAL A 83 6.64 -0.71 -2.06
C VAL A 83 6.18 -0.46 -3.48
N GLU A 84 5.87 -1.53 -4.20
CA GLU A 84 5.40 -1.52 -5.58
C GLU A 84 4.16 -2.41 -5.68
N GLY A 85 3.14 -1.97 -6.38
CA GLY A 85 1.97 -2.81 -6.55
C GLY A 85 0.73 -2.09 -7.04
N ARG A 86 -0.36 -2.83 -6.94
CA ARG A 86 -1.69 -2.39 -7.36
C ARG A 86 -2.72 -2.84 -6.35
N SER A 87 -3.74 -1.99 -6.14
CA SER A 87 -4.96 -2.37 -5.44
C SER A 87 -6.20 -1.87 -6.19
N ARG A 88 -7.32 -2.55 -5.96
CA ARG A 88 -8.63 -2.13 -6.44
C ARG A 88 -9.62 -2.18 -5.28
N THR A 89 -10.33 -1.09 -5.10
CA THR A 89 -11.45 -0.97 -4.16
C THR A 89 -12.72 -0.68 -4.94
N GLN A 90 -13.76 -1.45 -4.69
CA GLN A 90 -15.10 -1.25 -5.25
C GLN A 90 -16.05 -0.95 -4.10
N LEU A 91 -16.57 0.27 -4.02
CA LEU A 91 -17.56 0.63 -3.01
C LEU A 91 -18.91 0.02 -3.34
N ASN A 92 -19.71 -0.35 -2.34
CA ASN A 92 -21.07 -0.87 -2.55
C ASN A 92 -21.99 0.14 -3.27
N GLY A 93 -21.66 1.44 -3.23
CA GLY A 93 -22.34 2.50 -3.99
C GLY A 93 -21.91 2.63 -5.46
N GLY A 94 -21.08 1.71 -5.98
CA GLY A 94 -20.66 1.65 -7.38
C GLY A 94 -19.37 2.38 -7.72
N ALA A 95 -18.83 3.23 -6.84
CA ALA A 95 -17.57 3.92 -7.08
C ALA A 95 -16.37 2.95 -7.03
N THR A 96 -15.42 3.10 -7.95
CA THR A 96 -14.21 2.28 -8.04
C THR A 96 -12.98 3.15 -7.84
N LEU A 97 -12.04 2.65 -7.04
CA LEU A 97 -10.73 3.23 -6.83
C LEU A 97 -9.66 2.20 -7.20
N VAL A 98 -8.76 2.55 -8.11
CA VAL A 98 -7.61 1.73 -8.47
C VAL A 98 -6.34 2.51 -8.21
N LEU A 99 -5.47 1.92 -7.41
CA LEU A 99 -4.15 2.48 -7.07
C LEU A 99 -3.07 1.67 -7.77
N ASN A 100 -2.10 2.35 -8.39
CA ASN A 100 -0.90 1.73 -8.95
C ASN A 100 0.32 2.57 -8.59
N THR A 101 1.42 1.94 -8.25
CA THR A 101 2.69 2.66 -8.13
C THR A 101 3.24 2.97 -9.52
N GLU A 102 3.43 4.24 -9.83
CA GLU A 102 4.14 4.69 -11.05
C GLU A 102 5.65 4.69 -10.81
N THR A 103 6.08 5.17 -9.66
CA THR A 103 7.44 4.99 -9.14
C THR A 103 7.34 4.37 -7.75
N PRO A 104 8.27 3.48 -7.37
CA PRO A 104 8.21 2.80 -6.09
C PRO A 104 8.03 3.77 -4.92
N LEU A 105 7.09 3.48 -4.04
CA LEU A 105 6.90 4.24 -2.81
C LEU A 105 8.01 3.86 -1.83
N VAL A 106 8.70 4.85 -1.26
CA VAL A 106 9.77 4.64 -0.30
C VAL A 106 9.26 4.87 1.10
N LYS A 107 9.46 3.88 1.97
CA LYS A 107 9.09 3.90 3.38
C LYS A 107 10.34 3.74 4.24
N ARG A 108 10.70 4.77 4.98
CA ARG A 108 11.68 4.66 6.08
C ARG A 108 10.94 4.26 7.35
N VAL A 109 11.46 3.34 8.12
CA VAL A 109 10.79 2.85 9.34
C VAL A 109 10.55 3.97 10.35
N VAL A 110 11.47 4.91 10.46
CA VAL A 110 11.34 6.07 11.36
C VAL A 110 10.35 7.14 10.86
N CYS A 111 9.90 7.05 9.62
CA CYS A 111 8.97 8.01 9.03
C CYS A 111 7.53 7.45 9.06
N PRO A 112 6.55 8.15 9.63
CA PRO A 112 5.15 7.70 9.63
C PRO A 112 4.55 7.58 8.23
N TRP A 113 5.01 8.43 7.30
CA TRP A 113 4.52 8.50 5.92
C TRP A 113 5.52 7.92 4.92
N PHE A 114 5.09 7.73 3.67
CA PHE A 114 6.02 7.52 2.57
C PHE A 114 6.83 8.78 2.35
N SER A 115 8.13 8.63 2.12
CA SER A 115 9.04 9.77 1.91
C SER A 115 9.30 10.05 0.44
N ASN A 116 9.00 9.12 -0.46
CA ASN A 116 9.23 9.28 -1.89
C ASN A 116 8.31 8.34 -2.69
N GLY A 117 8.26 8.55 -4.01
CA GLY A 117 7.51 7.74 -4.95
C GLY A 117 6.24 8.42 -5.44
N ILE A 118 5.65 7.85 -6.49
CA ILE A 118 4.44 8.38 -7.13
C ILE A 118 3.39 7.28 -7.19
N LEU A 119 2.22 7.57 -6.66
CA LEU A 119 1.04 6.71 -6.73
C LEU A 119 0.06 7.29 -7.76
N LYS A 120 -0.31 6.49 -8.75
CA LYS A 120 -1.42 6.78 -9.66
C LYS A 120 -2.72 6.31 -9.05
N ILE A 121 -3.70 7.19 -9.03
CA ILE A 121 -5.02 6.99 -8.45
C ILE A 121 -6.05 7.15 -9.57
N ASN A 122 -6.76 6.07 -9.90
CA ASN A 122 -7.91 6.13 -10.79
C ASN A 122 -9.17 6.03 -9.93
N ALA A 123 -9.91 7.13 -9.84
CA ALA A 123 -11.18 7.22 -9.12
C ALA A 123 -12.31 7.34 -10.15
N ASN A 124 -12.99 6.26 -10.46
CA ASN A 124 -13.91 6.15 -11.60
C ASN A 124 -13.22 6.54 -12.92
N SER A 125 -13.63 7.69 -13.50
CA SER A 125 -13.05 8.24 -14.74
C SER A 125 -11.94 9.27 -14.51
N HIS A 126 -11.64 9.62 -13.24
CA HIS A 126 -10.65 10.62 -12.90
C HIS A 126 -9.30 10.00 -12.58
N VAL A 127 -8.24 10.60 -13.10
CA VAL A 127 -6.85 10.17 -12.86
C VAL A 127 -6.12 11.26 -12.08
N LEU A 128 -5.54 10.85 -10.94
CA LEU A 128 -4.71 11.70 -10.10
C LEU A 128 -3.36 11.01 -9.87
N PHE A 129 -2.34 11.82 -9.61
CA PHE A 129 -1.04 11.33 -9.16
C PHE A 129 -0.73 11.95 -7.80
N ALA A 130 -0.29 11.13 -6.86
CA ALA A 130 0.17 11.54 -5.54
C ALA A 130 1.69 11.36 -5.47
N ASN A 131 2.43 12.49 -5.45
CA ASN A 131 3.87 12.50 -5.35
C ASN A 131 4.27 12.77 -3.89
N TYR A 132 4.86 11.75 -3.25
CA TYR A 132 5.31 11.79 -1.86
C TYR A 132 6.70 12.41 -1.69
N GLY A 133 7.49 12.53 -2.77
CA GLY A 133 8.79 13.19 -2.75
C GLY A 133 8.72 14.71 -2.82
N ALA A 134 7.57 15.30 -3.13
CA ALA A 134 7.39 16.74 -3.25
C ALA A 134 6.74 17.33 -1.98
N PRO A 135 7.16 18.56 -1.57
CA PRO A 135 8.16 19.43 -2.19
C PRO A 135 9.60 19.15 -1.72
N ASN A 136 9.81 18.33 -0.69
CA ASN A 136 11.05 18.24 0.08
C ASN A 136 12.01 17.13 -0.41
N ASN A 137 11.84 16.69 -1.65
CA ASN A 137 12.74 15.75 -2.34
C ASN A 137 13.06 14.46 -1.55
N GLY A 138 12.06 13.91 -0.86
CA GLY A 138 12.17 12.64 -0.13
C GLY A 138 12.50 12.76 1.35
N ASP A 139 12.42 13.94 1.93
CA ASP A 139 12.48 14.11 3.38
C ASP A 139 11.23 13.49 4.04
N CYS A 140 11.38 13.13 5.32
CA CYS A 140 10.27 12.62 6.11
C CYS A 140 9.34 13.77 6.53
N ASP A 141 8.27 13.96 5.78
CA ASP A 141 7.22 14.91 6.13
C ASP A 141 5.83 14.34 5.83
N ASN A 142 4.80 15.07 6.15
CA ASN A 142 3.42 14.69 5.89
C ASN A 142 2.83 15.34 4.63
N LYS A 143 3.68 15.77 3.68
CA LYS A 143 3.23 16.46 2.48
C LYS A 143 3.10 15.49 1.30
N VAL A 144 2.09 15.74 0.49
CA VAL A 144 1.87 15.03 -0.78
C VAL A 144 1.41 16.04 -1.81
N LEU A 145 2.07 16.07 -2.96
CA LEU A 145 1.63 16.86 -4.10
C LEU A 145 0.68 16.03 -4.94
N LEU A 146 -0.59 16.43 -4.98
CA LEU A 146 -1.57 15.88 -5.90
C LEU A 146 -1.54 16.64 -7.22
N THR A 147 -1.55 15.88 -8.33
CA THR A 147 -1.67 16.43 -9.68
C THR A 147 -2.77 15.72 -10.46
N TRP A 148 -3.49 16.45 -11.32
CA TRP A 148 -4.53 15.88 -12.20
C TRP A 148 -4.63 16.72 -13.49
N ASN A 149 -5.50 16.30 -14.42
CA ASN A 149 -5.62 16.90 -15.74
C ASN A 149 -4.27 16.99 -16.47
N ASN A 150 -3.53 15.87 -16.54
CA ASN A 150 -2.19 15.77 -17.15
C ASN A 150 -1.19 16.79 -16.57
N GLY A 151 -1.28 17.07 -15.28
CA GLY A 151 -0.39 18.00 -14.58
C GLY A 151 -0.80 19.48 -14.65
N ALA A 152 -1.88 19.82 -15.37
CA ALA A 152 -2.37 21.19 -15.47
C ALA A 152 -2.88 21.74 -14.13
N ASN A 153 -3.31 20.86 -13.22
CA ASN A 153 -3.78 21.22 -11.90
C ASN A 153 -2.95 20.50 -10.84
N GLN A 154 -2.67 21.21 -9.75
CA GLN A 154 -1.93 20.61 -8.63
C GLN A 154 -2.38 21.20 -7.29
N ARG A 155 -2.22 20.41 -6.24
CA ARG A 155 -2.47 20.84 -4.86
C ARG A 155 -1.55 20.12 -3.90
N LEU A 156 -0.87 20.86 -3.03
CA LEU A 156 -0.14 20.30 -1.91
C LEU A 156 -1.11 20.05 -0.75
N ILE A 157 -1.14 18.84 -0.24
CA ILE A 157 -1.94 18.45 0.91
C ILE A 157 -1.06 17.98 2.06
N SER A 158 -1.59 18.03 3.28
CA SER A 158 -0.98 17.42 4.47
C SER A 158 -1.76 16.16 4.84
N LEU A 159 -1.03 15.08 5.05
CA LEU A 159 -1.58 13.84 5.62
C LEU A 159 -1.81 14.03 7.12
N PRO A 160 -2.80 13.33 7.70
CA PRO A 160 -3.10 13.40 9.13
C PRO A 160 -2.00 12.77 10.00
#